data_40f4a9680421ea09014f32c134196be0
#
_entry.id   40f4a9680421ea09014f32c134196be0
#
_cell.length_a   1.000
_cell.length_b   1.000
_cell.length_c   1.000
_cell.angle_alpha   90.00
_cell.angle_beta   90.00
_cell.angle_gamma   90.00
#
_symmetry.space_group_name_H-M   'P 1'
#
loop_
_entity.id
_entity.type
_entity.pdbx_description
1 polymer ?
#
loop_
_entity_poly.entity_id
_entity_poly.type
_entity_poly.pdbx_seq_one_letter_code
_entity_poly.pdbx_strand_id
1 'polypeptide(L)'
;MARSVLAPAVLALLATPALAEGEVDLRVMSFNIWYGGVQVSQPQLIEVIRASGADIVGLQEPDGQTAAIAAAAGYPYVDLRRHIISRVPLFDPKQGERTDKGQAPYPLAGLDADAPHVWAMVAPGHVIALGNLHLSSDPYGPDLLRDGSGTDEVVAAETKVRLAEIEPYAAGMEPLVARGVPVIVTGDFNSPSHLDWTEAAKGSRPQQSVALPWPVTQRMEAAGFADAFRAAHPDLVARPGISYSPGFPWPLQVEGESMDRIDYIFAANATVRGAELWGEPGNPDVDRGFAPWPSDHRAVIADLTVTPAPAPALLAVEPRLVPEGGTFLVRGYLPGDAVWGVRIVPRGGDAASQTVTSVEGLTPTWNRAFRLSTLGLTPGPWDAVLIDETGEEQARTRFSVIGRDGKPVLSPASSSVKTGDPVTVSWTGAPGLKYDWIGVFAAGDPNVYNYLAFAYTGAVLDGTMTLTPDLYYDTLAPGDYVLRLMADDHYAVLAETPFTVTE
;
A
#
# COMPACT_ATOMS: atom_id res chain seq x y z
N MET A 1 9.37 42.56 -56.70
CA MET A 1 8.28 42.35 -55.75
C MET A 1 7.92 40.90 -55.78
N ALA A 2 8.47 40.14 -54.82
CA ALA A 2 8.21 38.69 -54.72
C ALA A 2 7.12 38.52 -53.59
N ARG A 3 6.00 37.96 -53.94
CA ARG A 3 4.90 37.61 -53.02
C ARG A 3 5.21 36.25 -52.43
N SER A 4 5.51 36.22 -51.11
CA SER A 4 5.54 34.97 -50.33
C SER A 4 4.15 34.49 -50.06
N VAL A 5 3.83 33.28 -50.53
CA VAL A 5 2.59 32.57 -50.20
C VAL A 5 2.88 31.75 -48.94
N LEU A 6 2.28 32.13 -47.81
CA LEU A 6 2.24 31.31 -46.59
C LEU A 6 1.19 30.20 -46.81
N ALA A 7 1.65 28.95 -46.72
CA ALA A 7 0.76 27.79 -46.67
C ALA A 7 0.15 27.69 -45.24
N PRO A 8 -1.14 27.39 -45.08
CA PRO A 8 -1.72 27.19 -43.76
C PRO A 8 -1.25 25.85 -43.18
N ALA A 9 -0.67 25.89 -41.99
CA ALA A 9 -0.39 24.70 -41.17
C ALA A 9 -1.75 24.12 -40.72
N VAL A 10 -2.06 22.94 -41.22
CA VAL A 10 -3.20 22.17 -40.72
C VAL A 10 -2.77 21.53 -39.39
N LEU A 11 -3.28 22.09 -38.28
CA LEU A 11 -3.16 21.50 -36.96
C LEU A 11 -4.11 20.29 -36.94
N ALA A 12 -3.58 19.08 -37.05
CA ALA A 12 -4.36 17.86 -36.81
C ALA A 12 -4.66 17.79 -35.30
N LEU A 13 -5.87 18.15 -34.91
CA LEU A 13 -6.39 17.77 -33.61
C LEU A 13 -6.51 16.25 -33.59
N LEU A 14 -5.65 15.60 -32.83
CA LEU A 14 -5.82 14.22 -32.43
C LEU A 14 -7.09 14.20 -31.57
N ALA A 15 -8.20 13.73 -32.12
CA ALA A 15 -9.42 13.48 -31.38
C ALA A 15 -9.10 12.38 -30.35
N THR A 16 -9.13 12.70 -29.08
CA THR A 16 -9.22 11.67 -28.02
C THR A 16 -10.47 10.85 -28.28
N PRO A 17 -10.41 9.51 -28.27
CA PRO A 17 -11.61 8.71 -28.42
C PRO A 17 -12.60 9.10 -27.31
N ALA A 18 -13.87 9.31 -27.68
CA ALA A 18 -14.93 9.53 -26.72
C ALA A 18 -15.06 8.26 -25.86
N LEU A 19 -15.08 8.43 -24.53
CA LEU A 19 -15.36 7.33 -23.59
C LEU A 19 -16.78 6.81 -23.86
N ALA A 20 -16.96 5.48 -23.72
CA ALA A 20 -18.30 4.91 -23.66
C ALA A 20 -19.01 5.42 -22.40
N GLU A 21 -20.35 5.43 -22.42
CA GLU A 21 -21.14 5.89 -21.28
C GLU A 21 -20.82 5.03 -20.04
N GLY A 22 -20.35 5.66 -18.97
CA GLY A 22 -19.93 5.00 -17.73
C GLY A 22 -18.44 4.64 -17.62
N GLU A 23 -17.64 4.83 -18.66
CA GLU A 23 -16.19 4.63 -18.59
C GLU A 23 -15.49 5.80 -17.91
N VAL A 24 -14.39 5.48 -17.20
CA VAL A 24 -13.52 6.44 -16.51
C VAL A 24 -12.08 6.19 -16.90
N ASP A 25 -11.39 7.25 -17.27
CA ASP A 25 -9.94 7.23 -17.48
C ASP A 25 -9.22 7.49 -16.16
N LEU A 26 -8.17 6.72 -15.91
CA LEU A 26 -7.34 6.79 -14.73
C LEU A 26 -5.86 6.77 -15.12
N ARG A 27 -5.08 7.63 -14.49
CA ARG A 27 -3.63 7.58 -14.53
C ARG A 27 -3.11 7.07 -13.20
N VAL A 28 -2.37 5.97 -13.22
CA VAL A 28 -1.89 5.26 -12.04
C VAL A 28 -0.37 5.20 -12.05
N MET A 29 0.25 5.37 -10.87
CA MET A 29 1.70 5.30 -10.69
C MET A 29 2.04 4.25 -9.63
N SER A 30 3.06 3.42 -9.88
CA SER A 30 3.76 2.59 -8.91
C SER A 30 5.15 3.14 -8.72
N PHE A 31 5.57 3.39 -7.47
CA PHE A 31 6.87 3.97 -7.21
C PHE A 31 7.45 3.51 -5.87
N ASN A 32 8.50 2.68 -5.92
CA ASN A 32 9.35 2.44 -4.77
C ASN A 32 10.22 3.70 -4.57
N ILE A 33 10.10 4.32 -3.40
CA ILE A 33 10.66 5.65 -3.13
C ILE A 33 11.93 5.63 -2.27
N TRP A 34 12.46 4.43 -2.01
CA TRP A 34 13.72 4.23 -1.29
C TRP A 34 13.76 4.90 0.09
N TYR A 35 13.39 4.14 1.13
CA TYR A 35 13.44 4.54 2.54
C TYR A 35 12.86 5.95 2.80
N GLY A 36 11.56 6.12 2.56
CA GLY A 36 10.85 7.36 2.81
C GLY A 36 11.14 8.49 1.82
N GLY A 37 11.86 8.20 0.73
CA GLY A 37 12.21 9.18 -0.30
C GLY A 37 13.22 10.23 0.16
N VAL A 38 13.98 9.94 1.22
CA VAL A 38 14.95 10.89 1.81
C VAL A 38 16.39 10.64 1.41
N GLN A 39 16.67 9.54 0.72
CA GLN A 39 18.03 9.13 0.39
C GLN A 39 18.71 10.07 -0.62
N VAL A 40 17.96 10.65 -1.53
CA VAL A 40 18.47 11.61 -2.52
C VAL A 40 17.87 13.00 -2.31
N SER A 41 16.55 13.15 -2.51
CA SER A 41 15.87 14.44 -2.39
C SER A 41 14.35 14.25 -2.29
N GLN A 42 13.80 14.35 -1.09
CA GLN A 42 12.35 14.29 -0.89
C GLN A 42 11.58 15.42 -1.64
N PRO A 43 12.07 16.67 -1.71
CA PRO A 43 11.43 17.69 -2.55
C PRO A 43 11.36 17.29 -4.02
N GLN A 44 12.41 16.65 -4.55
CA GLN A 44 12.42 16.16 -5.94
C GLN A 44 11.46 14.99 -6.13
N LEU A 45 11.37 14.08 -5.15
CA LEU A 45 10.37 13.00 -5.14
C LEU A 45 8.94 13.55 -5.25
N ILE A 46 8.62 14.54 -4.42
CA ILE A 46 7.31 15.20 -4.44
C ILE A 46 7.02 15.85 -5.79
N GLU A 47 8.04 16.47 -6.41
CA GLU A 47 7.89 17.05 -7.74
C GLU A 47 7.64 15.99 -8.82
N VAL A 48 8.34 14.86 -8.77
CA VAL A 48 8.09 13.71 -9.68
C VAL A 48 6.64 13.21 -9.54
N ILE A 49 6.18 12.99 -8.31
CA ILE A 49 4.80 12.55 -8.05
C ILE A 49 3.78 13.58 -8.57
N ARG A 50 3.99 14.88 -8.33
CA ARG A 50 3.10 15.94 -8.86
C ARG A 50 3.09 15.97 -10.37
N ALA A 51 4.28 15.91 -10.98
CA ALA A 51 4.47 15.97 -12.42
C ALA A 51 3.89 14.78 -13.16
N SER A 52 3.70 13.63 -12.47
CA SER A 52 3.06 12.45 -13.04
C SER A 52 1.61 12.71 -13.43
N GLY A 53 0.93 13.61 -12.71
CA GLY A 53 -0.49 13.84 -12.87
C GLY A 53 -1.34 12.63 -12.50
N ALA A 54 -0.77 11.61 -11.85
CA ALA A 54 -1.46 10.39 -11.49
C ALA A 54 -2.66 10.69 -10.57
N ASP A 55 -3.76 9.97 -10.78
CA ASP A 55 -4.94 10.02 -9.91
C ASP A 55 -4.72 9.17 -8.66
N ILE A 56 -3.93 8.10 -8.80
CA ILE A 56 -3.64 7.10 -7.79
C ILE A 56 -2.15 6.78 -7.84
N VAL A 57 -1.49 6.77 -6.67
CA VAL A 57 -0.08 6.38 -6.55
C VAL A 57 0.05 5.33 -5.46
N GLY A 58 0.63 4.19 -5.78
CA GLY A 58 1.12 3.20 -4.83
C GLY A 58 2.59 3.45 -4.53
N LEU A 59 2.91 3.61 -3.25
CA LEU A 59 4.26 3.86 -2.77
C LEU A 59 4.81 2.59 -2.11
N GLN A 60 6.05 2.21 -2.42
CA GLN A 60 6.78 1.19 -1.69
C GLN A 60 7.93 1.86 -0.95
N GLU A 61 8.32 1.32 0.19
CA GLU A 61 9.31 1.88 1.13
C GLU A 61 9.01 3.31 1.61
N PRO A 62 7.77 3.66 1.95
CA PRO A 62 7.47 5.03 2.37
C PRO A 62 7.90 5.33 3.82
N ASP A 63 8.27 4.33 4.63
CA ASP A 63 8.81 4.46 5.98
C ASP A 63 8.03 5.48 6.84
N GLY A 64 6.70 5.36 6.86
CA GLY A 64 5.80 6.26 7.58
C GLY A 64 5.61 7.64 6.96
N GLN A 65 6.23 7.95 5.82
CA GLN A 65 6.12 9.24 5.15
C GLN A 65 4.88 9.37 4.26
N THR A 66 4.08 8.31 4.09
CA THR A 66 2.93 8.29 3.15
C THR A 66 2.01 9.50 3.33
N ALA A 67 1.61 9.83 4.55
CA ALA A 67 0.73 10.97 4.82
C ALA A 67 1.40 12.33 4.53
N ALA A 68 2.68 12.47 4.87
CA ALA A 68 3.45 13.69 4.62
C ALA A 68 3.66 13.91 3.11
N ILE A 69 4.00 12.85 2.37
CA ILE A 69 4.14 12.86 0.92
C ILE A 69 2.80 13.19 0.26
N ALA A 70 1.70 12.56 0.68
CA ALA A 70 0.37 12.86 0.17
C ALA A 70 0.01 14.34 0.32
N ALA A 71 0.17 14.89 1.53
CA ALA A 71 -0.10 16.30 1.82
C ALA A 71 0.78 17.23 0.97
N ALA A 72 2.07 16.95 0.89
CA ALA A 72 3.02 17.74 0.10
C ALA A 72 2.76 17.64 -1.40
N ALA A 73 2.38 16.46 -1.91
CA ALA A 73 2.07 16.26 -3.32
C ALA A 73 0.64 16.69 -3.72
N GLY A 74 -0.23 17.03 -2.74
CA GLY A 74 -1.59 17.52 -2.98
C GLY A 74 -2.62 16.40 -3.18
N TYR A 75 -2.42 15.24 -2.59
CA TYR A 75 -3.36 14.12 -2.58
C TYR A 75 -4.23 14.16 -1.30
N PRO A 76 -5.56 14.34 -1.42
CA PRO A 76 -6.43 14.50 -0.26
C PRO A 76 -6.79 13.19 0.45
N TYR A 77 -6.61 12.04 -0.20
CA TYR A 77 -6.99 10.74 0.34
C TYR A 77 -5.79 9.81 0.46
N VAL A 78 -5.73 9.08 1.58
CA VAL A 78 -4.59 8.23 1.92
C VAL A 78 -5.09 6.92 2.51
N ASP A 79 -4.59 5.80 2.01
CA ASP A 79 -4.63 4.52 2.72
C ASP A 79 -3.23 4.27 3.28
N LEU A 80 -3.07 4.43 4.59
CA LEU A 80 -1.77 4.31 5.27
C LEU A 80 -1.32 2.85 5.38
N ARG A 81 -2.26 1.91 5.34
CA ARG A 81 -1.94 0.49 5.46
C ARG A 81 -1.35 -0.07 4.17
N ARG A 82 -1.88 0.36 3.02
CA ARG A 82 -1.41 -0.07 1.70
C ARG A 82 -0.50 0.96 1.04
N HIS A 83 -0.21 2.08 1.73
CA HIS A 83 0.61 3.18 1.20
C HIS A 83 0.12 3.70 -0.16
N ILE A 84 -1.20 3.87 -0.28
CA ILE A 84 -1.84 4.44 -1.47
C ILE A 84 -2.22 5.89 -1.19
N ILE A 85 -1.82 6.78 -2.08
CA ILE A 85 -2.29 8.17 -2.09
C ILE A 85 -3.17 8.41 -3.30
N SER A 86 -4.26 9.18 -3.15
CA SER A 86 -5.29 9.26 -4.17
C SER A 86 -5.94 10.63 -4.25
N ARG A 87 -6.36 11.02 -5.46
CA ARG A 87 -7.22 12.19 -5.72
C ARG A 87 -8.69 11.87 -5.53
N VAL A 88 -9.05 10.60 -5.53
CA VAL A 88 -10.43 10.12 -5.33
C VAL A 88 -10.58 9.47 -3.95
N PRO A 89 -11.81 9.49 -3.37
CA PRO A 89 -12.06 8.95 -2.04
C PRO A 89 -11.69 7.47 -1.91
N LEU A 90 -11.00 7.14 -0.83
CA LEU A 90 -10.64 5.77 -0.46
C LEU A 90 -11.49 5.27 0.71
N PHE A 91 -11.87 3.98 0.68
CA PHE A 91 -12.65 3.32 1.72
C PHE A 91 -12.10 1.91 1.95
N ASP A 92 -11.54 1.67 3.12
CA ASP A 92 -11.10 0.33 3.51
C ASP A 92 -12.31 -0.53 3.91
N PRO A 93 -12.62 -1.64 3.21
CA PRO A 93 -13.78 -2.46 3.52
C PRO A 93 -13.67 -3.23 4.83
N LYS A 94 -12.48 -3.30 5.40
CA LYS A 94 -12.14 -4.10 6.57
C LYS A 94 -11.46 -3.28 7.68
N GLN A 95 -11.87 -2.03 7.89
CA GLN A 95 -11.40 -1.22 9.02
C GLN A 95 -11.79 -1.78 10.40
N GLY A 96 -12.52 -2.90 10.41
CA GLY A 96 -12.98 -3.56 11.61
C GLY A 96 -11.93 -4.38 12.36
N GLU A 97 -12.38 -5.41 13.04
CA GLU A 97 -11.51 -6.31 13.78
C GLU A 97 -10.68 -7.19 12.85
N ARG A 98 -9.47 -7.48 13.29
CA ARG A 98 -8.66 -8.52 12.71
C ARG A 98 -9.31 -9.88 13.00
N THR A 99 -9.51 -10.71 12.00
CA THR A 99 -10.12 -12.03 12.15
C THR A 99 -9.09 -13.12 12.44
N ASP A 100 -7.84 -12.93 12.02
CA ASP A 100 -6.73 -13.81 12.31
C ASP A 100 -6.20 -13.53 13.74
N LYS A 101 -6.17 -14.54 14.57
CA LYS A 101 -5.58 -14.49 15.92
C LYS A 101 -4.06 -14.78 15.90
N GLY A 102 -3.46 -14.83 14.72
CA GLY A 102 -2.06 -15.17 14.55
C GLY A 102 -1.16 -13.95 14.53
N GLN A 103 0.03 -14.09 15.10
CA GLN A 103 1.18 -13.31 14.71
C GLN A 103 1.44 -13.68 13.25
N ALA A 104 1.13 -12.81 12.32
CA ALA A 104 1.59 -13.04 10.96
C ALA A 104 3.11 -12.90 10.99
N PRO A 105 3.86 -13.90 10.56
CA PRO A 105 5.26 -13.69 10.28
C PRO A 105 5.29 -12.62 9.21
N TYR A 106 5.91 -11.47 9.50
CA TYR A 106 6.17 -10.41 8.56
C TYR A 106 4.98 -10.06 7.64
N PRO A 107 4.04 -9.23 8.04
CA PRO A 107 3.13 -8.67 7.06
C PRO A 107 3.92 -7.63 6.28
N LEU A 108 4.40 -8.02 5.14
CA LEU A 108 4.86 -7.07 4.14
C LEU A 108 3.77 -6.03 3.95
N ALA A 109 4.17 -4.77 3.90
CA ALA A 109 3.24 -3.66 3.70
C ALA A 109 2.30 -3.98 2.53
N GLY A 110 0.99 -3.91 2.78
CA GLY A 110 -0.04 -4.20 1.79
C GLY A 110 -0.58 -5.64 1.76
N LEU A 111 0.11 -6.62 2.33
CA LEU A 111 -0.34 -8.01 2.32
C LEU A 111 -1.26 -8.32 3.50
N ASP A 112 -2.53 -7.98 3.37
CA ASP A 112 -3.60 -8.41 4.25
C ASP A 112 -4.57 -9.30 3.47
N ALA A 113 -4.47 -10.61 3.67
CA ALA A 113 -5.34 -11.58 2.98
C ALA A 113 -6.83 -11.37 3.28
N ASP A 114 -7.14 -10.82 4.46
CA ASP A 114 -8.51 -10.50 4.87
C ASP A 114 -9.04 -9.24 4.19
N ALA A 115 -8.15 -8.34 3.77
CA ALA A 115 -8.49 -7.07 3.11
C ALA A 115 -7.42 -6.71 2.07
N PRO A 116 -7.32 -7.46 0.97
CA PRO A 116 -6.27 -7.25 -0.02
C PRO A 116 -6.43 -5.94 -0.79
N HIS A 117 -7.58 -5.26 -0.67
CA HIS A 117 -7.88 -4.04 -1.43
C HIS A 117 -8.46 -2.91 -0.57
N VAL A 118 -8.38 -1.71 -1.09
CA VAL A 118 -9.19 -0.56 -0.70
C VAL A 118 -10.10 -0.18 -1.87
N TRP A 119 -11.32 0.26 -1.58
CA TRP A 119 -12.21 0.81 -2.59
C TRP A 119 -11.83 2.25 -2.91
N ALA A 120 -11.68 2.57 -4.20
CA ALA A 120 -11.58 3.94 -4.68
C ALA A 120 -12.88 4.33 -5.40
N MET A 121 -13.54 5.37 -4.93
CA MET A 121 -14.77 5.86 -5.57
C MET A 121 -14.39 6.82 -6.70
N VAL A 122 -14.33 6.31 -7.91
CA VAL A 122 -13.83 7.03 -9.10
C VAL A 122 -14.94 7.80 -9.85
N ALA A 123 -16.20 7.45 -9.58
CA ALA A 123 -17.37 8.19 -10.05
C ALA A 123 -18.47 8.11 -8.98
N PRO A 124 -19.51 8.95 -9.03
CA PRO A 124 -20.62 8.92 -8.08
C PRO A 124 -21.23 7.53 -7.96
N GLY A 125 -21.12 6.92 -6.77
CA GLY A 125 -21.65 5.58 -6.51
C GLY A 125 -20.96 4.43 -7.24
N HIS A 126 -19.77 4.65 -7.78
CA HIS A 126 -19.03 3.64 -8.54
C HIS A 126 -17.57 3.55 -8.09
N VAL A 127 -17.10 2.34 -7.94
CA VAL A 127 -15.78 2.03 -7.36
C VAL A 127 -14.95 1.12 -8.24
N ILE A 128 -13.66 1.18 -7.98
CA ILE A 128 -12.66 0.18 -8.36
C ILE A 128 -11.97 -0.34 -7.11
N ALA A 129 -11.36 -1.51 -7.19
CA ALA A 129 -10.52 -2.05 -6.12
C ALA A 129 -9.06 -1.73 -6.39
N LEU A 130 -8.34 -1.27 -5.36
CA LEU A 130 -6.93 -0.95 -5.43
C LEU A 130 -6.13 -1.79 -4.44
N GLY A 131 -4.98 -2.28 -4.89
CA GLY A 131 -3.96 -2.85 -4.04
C GLY A 131 -2.60 -2.20 -4.28
N ASN A 132 -1.73 -2.30 -3.29
CA ASN A 132 -0.34 -1.93 -3.40
C ASN A 132 0.47 -2.84 -2.48
N LEU A 133 1.62 -3.32 -2.97
CA LEU A 133 2.42 -4.28 -2.22
C LEU A 133 3.91 -4.10 -2.49
N HIS A 134 4.71 -4.67 -1.58
CA HIS A 134 6.14 -4.78 -1.70
C HIS A 134 6.51 -6.17 -1.20
N LEU A 135 6.97 -7.07 -2.08
CA LEU A 135 7.35 -8.43 -1.73
C LEU A 135 8.80 -8.48 -1.21
N SER A 136 9.14 -9.58 -0.54
CA SER A 136 10.49 -9.77 0.02
C SER A 136 11.59 -9.64 -1.04
N SER A 137 12.63 -8.89 -0.71
CA SER A 137 13.81 -8.71 -1.58
C SER A 137 14.66 -9.97 -1.67
N ASP A 138 14.76 -10.75 -0.60
CA ASP A 138 15.68 -11.88 -0.46
C ASP A 138 14.97 -13.25 -0.32
N PRO A 139 15.59 -14.30 -0.87
CA PRO A 139 16.73 -14.29 -1.80
C PRO A 139 16.29 -13.77 -3.18
N TYR A 140 17.09 -12.91 -3.82
CA TYR A 140 16.77 -12.36 -5.13
C TYR A 140 17.10 -13.37 -6.25
N GLY A 141 16.10 -13.77 -7.02
CA GLY A 141 16.24 -14.85 -8.01
C GLY A 141 17.29 -14.60 -9.07
N PRO A 142 17.41 -13.40 -9.69
CA PRO A 142 18.47 -13.08 -10.64
C PRO A 142 19.87 -13.18 -10.04
N ASP A 143 20.07 -12.84 -8.78
CA ASP A 143 21.35 -12.99 -8.09
C ASP A 143 21.71 -14.45 -7.86
N LEU A 144 20.74 -15.29 -7.51
CA LEU A 144 20.95 -16.71 -7.42
C LEU A 144 21.46 -17.31 -8.76
N LEU A 145 20.88 -16.89 -9.88
CA LEU A 145 21.35 -17.30 -11.21
C LEU A 145 22.76 -16.82 -11.51
N ARG A 146 23.06 -15.55 -11.21
CA ARG A 146 24.41 -14.95 -11.35
C ARG A 146 25.43 -15.75 -10.56
N ASP A 147 25.08 -16.17 -9.35
CA ASP A 147 25.95 -16.86 -8.42
C ASP A 147 26.04 -18.39 -8.69
N GLY A 148 25.38 -18.86 -9.78
CA GLY A 148 25.51 -20.20 -10.32
C GLY A 148 24.44 -21.21 -9.93
N SER A 149 23.35 -20.76 -9.28
CA SER A 149 22.19 -21.63 -9.01
C SER A 149 21.53 -22.07 -10.32
N GLY A 150 20.99 -23.29 -10.32
CA GLY A 150 20.19 -23.80 -11.41
C GLY A 150 18.80 -23.17 -11.48
N THR A 151 18.16 -23.19 -12.65
CA THR A 151 16.81 -22.64 -12.85
C THR A 151 15.78 -23.24 -11.90
N ASP A 152 15.85 -24.54 -11.61
CA ASP A 152 14.92 -25.21 -10.70
C ASP A 152 15.09 -24.74 -9.26
N GLU A 153 16.31 -24.43 -8.83
CA GLU A 153 16.62 -23.89 -7.50
C GLU A 153 16.07 -22.47 -7.36
N VAL A 154 16.20 -21.65 -8.41
CA VAL A 154 15.64 -20.29 -8.42
C VAL A 154 14.12 -20.32 -8.36
N VAL A 155 13.47 -21.15 -9.19
CA VAL A 155 12.00 -21.30 -9.16
C VAL A 155 11.53 -21.81 -7.80
N ALA A 156 12.27 -22.72 -7.17
CA ALA A 156 11.95 -23.21 -5.83
C ALA A 156 12.05 -22.10 -4.76
N ALA A 157 13.09 -21.26 -4.84
CA ALA A 157 13.26 -20.11 -3.94
C ALA A 157 12.13 -19.09 -4.11
N GLU A 158 11.82 -18.70 -5.35
CA GLU A 158 10.70 -17.81 -5.68
C GLU A 158 9.35 -18.37 -5.21
N THR A 159 9.14 -19.67 -5.39
CA THR A 159 7.90 -20.34 -4.93
C THR A 159 7.79 -20.33 -3.42
N LYS A 160 8.90 -20.58 -2.73
CA LYS A 160 8.91 -20.65 -1.26
C LYS A 160 8.67 -19.30 -0.60
N VAL A 161 9.16 -18.22 -1.20
CA VAL A 161 9.09 -16.86 -0.63
C VAL A 161 7.97 -16.08 -1.30
N ARG A 162 8.21 -15.50 -2.46
CA ARG A 162 7.33 -14.49 -3.07
C ARG A 162 6.01 -15.06 -3.60
N LEU A 163 6.02 -16.29 -4.15
CA LEU A 163 4.75 -16.93 -4.53
C LEU A 163 3.89 -17.22 -3.30
N ALA A 164 4.49 -17.68 -2.18
CA ALA A 164 3.77 -17.90 -0.94
C ALA A 164 3.20 -16.60 -0.35
N GLU A 165 3.90 -15.48 -0.53
CA GLU A 165 3.45 -14.14 -0.11
C GLU A 165 2.29 -13.64 -0.95
N ILE A 166 2.38 -13.75 -2.29
CA ILE A 166 1.36 -13.21 -3.21
C ILE A 166 0.09 -14.07 -3.29
N GLU A 167 0.19 -15.38 -3.04
CA GLU A 167 -0.92 -16.33 -3.20
C GLU A 167 -2.19 -15.94 -2.44
N PRO A 168 -2.17 -15.68 -1.12
CA PRO A 168 -3.39 -15.30 -0.39
C PRO A 168 -3.94 -13.94 -0.87
N TYR A 169 -3.07 -13.03 -1.31
CA TYR A 169 -3.45 -11.74 -1.84
C TYR A 169 -4.15 -11.88 -3.20
N ALA A 170 -3.55 -12.61 -4.14
CA ALA A 170 -4.15 -12.88 -5.44
C ALA A 170 -5.49 -13.62 -5.30
N ALA A 171 -5.54 -14.66 -4.47
CA ALA A 171 -6.78 -15.39 -4.17
C ALA A 171 -7.87 -14.50 -3.57
N GLY A 172 -7.52 -13.53 -2.74
CA GLY A 172 -8.46 -12.54 -2.19
C GLY A 172 -9.02 -11.57 -3.23
N MET A 173 -8.29 -11.30 -4.32
CA MET A 173 -8.70 -10.42 -5.42
C MET A 173 -9.52 -11.14 -6.50
N GLU A 174 -9.28 -12.43 -6.74
CA GLU A 174 -9.97 -13.22 -7.78
C GLU A 174 -11.50 -13.10 -7.76
N PRO A 175 -12.20 -13.12 -6.61
CA PRO A 175 -13.65 -12.96 -6.59
C PRO A 175 -14.11 -11.59 -7.10
N LEU A 176 -13.32 -10.54 -6.97
CA LEU A 176 -13.61 -9.23 -7.52
C LEU A 176 -13.43 -9.24 -9.03
N VAL A 177 -12.30 -9.79 -9.50
CA VAL A 177 -12.00 -9.93 -10.93
C VAL A 177 -13.09 -10.75 -11.64
N ALA A 178 -13.48 -11.88 -11.06
CA ALA A 178 -14.50 -12.75 -11.63
C ALA A 178 -15.90 -12.11 -11.71
N ARG A 179 -16.19 -11.11 -10.87
CA ARG A 179 -17.43 -10.33 -10.93
C ARG A 179 -17.38 -9.12 -11.87
N GLY A 180 -16.27 -8.94 -12.59
CA GLY A 180 -16.10 -7.82 -13.50
C GLY A 180 -15.75 -6.50 -12.81
N VAL A 181 -15.37 -6.53 -11.53
CA VAL A 181 -14.89 -5.33 -10.83
C VAL A 181 -13.50 -4.97 -11.38
N PRO A 182 -13.25 -3.72 -11.77
CA PRO A 182 -11.89 -3.30 -12.09
C PRO A 182 -11.00 -3.36 -10.85
N VAL A 183 -9.87 -4.07 -10.98
CA VAL A 183 -8.88 -4.21 -9.91
C VAL A 183 -7.52 -3.76 -10.42
N ILE A 184 -6.88 -2.86 -9.70
CA ILE A 184 -5.54 -2.35 -10.04
C ILE A 184 -4.61 -2.64 -8.85
N VAL A 185 -3.48 -3.25 -9.13
CA VAL A 185 -2.45 -3.58 -8.14
C VAL A 185 -1.14 -2.94 -8.58
N THR A 186 -0.61 -2.05 -7.76
CA THR A 186 0.74 -1.48 -7.90
C THR A 186 1.70 -2.22 -6.99
N GLY A 187 2.99 -2.19 -7.27
CA GLY A 187 3.96 -2.74 -6.32
C GLY A 187 5.34 -2.96 -6.89
N ASP A 188 6.29 -3.06 -5.95
CA ASP A 188 7.57 -3.69 -6.14
C ASP A 188 7.43 -5.17 -5.76
N PHE A 189 7.51 -6.02 -6.74
CA PHE A 189 7.33 -7.46 -6.56
C PHE A 189 8.64 -8.19 -6.24
N ASN A 190 9.76 -7.49 -6.32
CA ASN A 190 11.10 -8.07 -6.15
C ASN A 190 11.31 -9.38 -6.93
N SER A 191 10.57 -9.56 -8.00
CA SER A 191 10.57 -10.73 -8.88
C SER A 191 10.41 -10.26 -10.32
N PRO A 192 11.27 -10.70 -11.26
CA PRO A 192 11.12 -10.40 -12.67
C PRO A 192 9.84 -10.98 -13.27
N SER A 193 9.50 -10.55 -14.49
CA SER A 193 8.34 -11.05 -15.20
C SER A 193 8.66 -12.29 -16.06
N HIS A 194 7.78 -13.29 -16.00
CA HIS A 194 7.81 -14.42 -16.94
C HIS A 194 7.61 -13.97 -18.40
N LEU A 195 6.99 -12.78 -18.61
CA LEU A 195 6.84 -12.18 -19.94
C LEU A 195 8.16 -11.57 -20.47
N ASP A 196 9.13 -11.32 -19.60
CA ASP A 196 10.42 -10.72 -19.95
C ASP A 196 11.53 -11.77 -20.10
N TRP A 197 11.50 -12.84 -19.29
CA TRP A 197 12.50 -13.88 -19.28
C TRP A 197 12.12 -15.05 -20.22
N THR A 198 11.94 -14.73 -21.49
CA THR A 198 11.51 -15.67 -22.54
C THR A 198 12.69 -16.16 -23.37
N GLU A 199 12.48 -17.22 -24.18
CA GLU A 199 13.49 -17.67 -25.13
C GLU A 199 13.86 -16.57 -26.15
N ALA A 200 12.91 -15.68 -26.50
CA ALA A 200 13.17 -14.56 -27.40
C ALA A 200 14.07 -13.48 -26.79
N ALA A 201 14.05 -13.33 -25.49
CA ALA A 201 14.89 -12.37 -24.77
C ALA A 201 16.23 -12.94 -24.29
N LYS A 202 16.39 -14.25 -24.37
CA LYS A 202 17.61 -14.93 -23.94
C LYS A 202 18.86 -14.36 -24.58
N GLY A 203 19.80 -13.93 -23.73
CA GLY A 203 21.06 -13.31 -24.17
C GLY A 203 20.94 -11.84 -24.58
N SER A 204 19.76 -11.21 -24.47
CA SER A 204 19.62 -9.77 -24.72
C SER A 204 20.35 -8.92 -23.68
N ARG A 205 20.51 -9.46 -22.47
CA ARG A 205 21.25 -8.87 -21.34
C ARG A 205 22.17 -9.94 -20.71
N PRO A 206 23.29 -9.59 -20.07
CA PRO A 206 24.24 -10.56 -19.49
C PRO A 206 23.62 -11.53 -18.50
N GLN A 207 22.81 -11.03 -17.56
CA GLN A 207 22.16 -11.86 -16.55
C GLN A 207 21.00 -12.69 -17.11
N GLN A 208 20.46 -12.35 -18.26
CA GLN A 208 19.33 -13.03 -18.89
C GLN A 208 19.80 -14.15 -19.83
N SER A 209 20.64 -15.05 -19.30
CA SER A 209 21.23 -16.16 -20.05
C SER A 209 20.26 -17.33 -20.28
N VAL A 210 19.13 -17.35 -19.58
CA VAL A 210 18.12 -18.41 -19.63
C VAL A 210 16.71 -17.81 -19.75
N ALA A 211 15.77 -18.60 -20.26
CA ALA A 211 14.35 -18.33 -20.08
C ALA A 211 13.91 -18.91 -18.73
N LEU A 212 13.08 -18.18 -17.97
CA LEU A 212 12.62 -18.62 -16.67
C LEU A 212 11.15 -18.26 -16.47
N PRO A 213 10.30 -19.23 -16.07
CA PRO A 213 8.88 -18.99 -15.79
C PRO A 213 8.69 -18.45 -14.37
N TRP A 214 8.96 -17.17 -14.15
CA TRP A 214 8.82 -16.51 -12.84
C TRP A 214 7.43 -16.73 -12.26
N PRO A 215 7.27 -17.45 -11.13
CA PRO A 215 5.97 -17.96 -10.68
C PRO A 215 5.04 -16.86 -10.16
N VAL A 216 5.60 -15.77 -9.63
CA VAL A 216 4.85 -14.66 -9.05
C VAL A 216 3.99 -13.95 -10.10
N THR A 217 4.60 -13.55 -11.20
CA THR A 217 3.89 -12.86 -12.28
C THR A 217 2.98 -13.79 -13.08
N GLN A 218 3.32 -15.08 -13.19
CA GLN A 218 2.40 -16.09 -13.73
C GLN A 218 1.16 -16.25 -12.84
N ARG A 219 1.32 -16.17 -11.52
CA ARG A 219 0.19 -16.23 -10.58
C ARG A 219 -0.75 -15.04 -10.75
N MET A 220 -0.21 -13.83 -10.95
CA MET A 220 -1.01 -12.64 -11.23
C MET A 220 -1.78 -12.77 -12.56
N GLU A 221 -1.12 -13.26 -13.62
CA GLU A 221 -1.78 -13.52 -14.90
C GLU A 221 -2.90 -14.55 -14.74
N ALA A 222 -2.66 -15.66 -14.03
CA ALA A 222 -3.66 -16.69 -13.76
C ALA A 222 -4.86 -16.17 -12.95
N ALA A 223 -4.67 -15.13 -12.12
CA ALA A 223 -5.74 -14.43 -11.41
C ALA A 223 -6.52 -13.42 -12.30
N GLY A 224 -6.17 -13.31 -13.58
CA GLY A 224 -6.85 -12.46 -14.56
C GLY A 224 -6.29 -11.04 -14.68
N PHE A 225 -5.08 -10.80 -14.17
CA PHE A 225 -4.41 -9.50 -14.31
C PHE A 225 -3.54 -9.43 -15.57
N ALA A 226 -3.60 -8.30 -16.26
CA ALA A 226 -2.64 -7.93 -17.28
C ALA A 226 -1.54 -7.04 -16.67
N ASP A 227 -0.30 -7.29 -17.07
CA ASP A 227 0.83 -6.39 -16.83
C ASP A 227 0.69 -5.18 -17.74
N ALA A 228 0.42 -4.01 -17.18
CA ALA A 228 0.11 -2.81 -17.95
C ALA A 228 1.29 -2.34 -18.81
N PHE A 229 2.53 -2.41 -18.28
CA PHE A 229 3.70 -2.00 -19.03
C PHE A 229 3.94 -2.92 -20.24
N ARG A 230 3.87 -4.24 -20.04
CA ARG A 230 4.08 -5.20 -21.13
C ARG A 230 2.92 -5.23 -22.13
N ALA A 231 1.70 -4.96 -21.70
CA ALA A 231 0.56 -4.79 -22.60
C ALA A 231 0.73 -3.56 -23.52
N ALA A 232 1.28 -2.46 -23.01
CA ALA A 232 1.59 -1.27 -23.81
C ALA A 232 2.84 -1.43 -24.67
N HIS A 233 3.83 -2.21 -24.23
CA HIS A 233 5.13 -2.40 -24.87
C HIS A 233 5.43 -3.89 -25.06
N PRO A 234 4.85 -4.54 -26.07
CA PRO A 234 5.00 -5.99 -26.28
C PRO A 234 6.39 -6.42 -26.76
N ASP A 235 7.19 -5.52 -27.32
CA ASP A 235 8.58 -5.78 -27.70
C ASP A 235 9.50 -5.61 -26.48
N LEU A 236 9.72 -6.72 -25.79
CA LEU A 236 10.50 -6.78 -24.56
C LEU A 236 12.02 -6.51 -24.75
N VAL A 237 12.53 -6.65 -25.98
CA VAL A 237 13.94 -6.37 -26.30
C VAL A 237 14.13 -4.88 -26.60
N ALA A 238 13.24 -4.28 -27.38
CA ALA A 238 13.27 -2.85 -27.69
C ALA A 238 12.88 -1.98 -26.49
N ARG A 239 11.99 -2.48 -25.62
CA ARG A 239 11.50 -1.79 -24.40
C ARG A 239 11.57 -2.74 -23.21
N PRO A 240 12.76 -2.98 -22.63
CA PRO A 240 12.93 -3.89 -21.50
C PRO A 240 12.18 -3.41 -20.25
N GLY A 241 12.03 -2.11 -20.02
CA GLY A 241 11.30 -1.54 -18.92
C GLY A 241 11.98 -1.71 -17.57
N ILE A 242 13.30 -1.76 -17.54
CA ILE A 242 14.07 -1.98 -16.30
C ILE A 242 13.72 -0.92 -15.27
N SER A 243 13.12 -1.35 -14.18
CA SER A 243 12.70 -0.46 -13.09
C SER A 243 13.70 -0.38 -11.94
N TYR A 244 14.47 -1.43 -11.73
CA TYR A 244 15.58 -1.49 -10.77
C TYR A 244 16.87 -1.85 -11.49
N SER A 245 17.97 -1.12 -11.42
CA SER A 245 18.25 0.06 -10.63
C SER A 245 18.58 1.25 -11.57
N PRO A 246 18.13 2.48 -11.30
CA PRO A 246 18.55 3.68 -12.02
C PRO A 246 19.98 4.07 -11.65
N GLY A 247 20.66 4.77 -12.58
CA GLY A 247 22.06 5.13 -12.41
C GLY A 247 23.05 4.11 -12.97
N PHE A 248 22.64 2.84 -13.10
CA PHE A 248 23.41 1.76 -13.73
C PHE A 248 22.61 1.07 -14.85
N PRO A 249 22.02 1.83 -15.80
CA PRO A 249 21.18 1.26 -16.86
C PRO A 249 22.00 0.38 -17.79
N TRP A 250 21.39 -0.68 -18.34
CA TRP A 250 21.96 -1.43 -19.42
C TRP A 250 22.26 -0.53 -20.65
N PRO A 251 23.45 -0.54 -21.27
CA PRO A 251 24.56 -1.49 -21.05
C PRO A 251 25.64 -0.99 -20.05
N LEU A 252 25.38 0.06 -19.27
CA LEU A 252 26.33 0.66 -18.34
C LEU A 252 26.32 0.00 -16.95
N GLN A 253 25.71 -1.17 -16.85
CA GLN A 253 25.62 -1.96 -15.63
C GLN A 253 26.97 -2.17 -14.96
N VAL A 254 27.04 -1.99 -13.65
CA VAL A 254 28.20 -2.34 -12.84
C VAL A 254 28.35 -3.87 -12.80
N GLU A 255 29.60 -4.36 -12.83
CA GLU A 255 29.86 -5.79 -12.73
C GLU A 255 29.23 -6.37 -11.45
N GLY A 256 28.43 -7.41 -11.62
CA GLY A 256 27.74 -8.08 -10.51
C GLY A 256 26.36 -7.52 -10.17
N GLU A 257 25.94 -6.42 -10.78
CA GLU A 257 24.60 -5.87 -10.57
C GLU A 257 23.54 -6.63 -11.36
N SER A 258 22.48 -7.07 -10.70
CA SER A 258 21.29 -7.61 -11.35
C SER A 258 20.24 -6.52 -11.48
N MET A 259 19.84 -6.26 -12.73
CA MET A 259 18.89 -5.19 -13.05
C MET A 259 17.71 -5.78 -13.79
N ASP A 260 16.52 -5.59 -13.26
CA ASP A 260 15.30 -6.15 -13.83
C ASP A 260 14.11 -5.21 -13.73
N ARG A 261 13.05 -5.57 -14.41
CA ARG A 261 11.74 -4.97 -14.23
C ARG A 261 11.03 -5.75 -13.12
N ILE A 262 10.91 -5.13 -11.97
CA ILE A 262 10.32 -5.69 -10.75
C ILE A 262 9.18 -4.84 -10.17
N ASP A 263 9.01 -3.63 -10.68
CA ASP A 263 7.91 -2.74 -10.35
C ASP A 263 6.80 -2.85 -11.40
N TYR A 264 5.56 -3.02 -10.94
CA TYR A 264 4.43 -3.31 -11.81
C TYR A 264 3.20 -2.46 -11.50
N ILE A 265 2.35 -2.33 -12.53
CA ILE A 265 0.94 -2.02 -12.43
C ILE A 265 0.20 -3.18 -13.11
N PHE A 266 -0.40 -4.04 -12.29
CA PHE A 266 -1.27 -5.10 -12.76
C PHE A 266 -2.72 -4.61 -12.78
N ALA A 267 -3.44 -4.85 -13.87
CA ALA A 267 -4.81 -4.40 -14.05
C ALA A 267 -5.70 -5.54 -14.55
N ALA A 268 -6.85 -5.71 -13.88
CA ALA A 268 -7.90 -6.63 -14.32
C ALA A 268 -9.19 -5.86 -14.59
N ASN A 269 -9.99 -6.29 -15.58
CA ASN A 269 -11.20 -5.61 -16.03
C ASN A 269 -10.95 -4.13 -16.38
N ALA A 270 -9.81 -3.86 -17.00
CA ALA A 270 -9.36 -2.53 -17.42
C ALA A 270 -8.73 -2.61 -18.82
N THR A 271 -8.84 -1.54 -19.58
CA THR A 271 -8.15 -1.36 -20.86
C THR A 271 -6.90 -0.55 -20.63
N VAL A 272 -5.74 -1.11 -20.94
CA VAL A 272 -4.46 -0.38 -20.94
C VAL A 272 -4.37 0.47 -22.21
N ARG A 273 -4.25 1.78 -22.05
CA ARG A 273 -4.14 2.74 -23.15
C ARG A 273 -2.69 3.12 -23.42
N GLY A 274 -1.84 3.04 -22.42
CA GLY A 274 -0.42 3.33 -22.50
C GLY A 274 0.26 3.08 -21.16
N ALA A 275 1.59 2.99 -21.20
CA ALA A 275 2.42 2.95 -20.01
C ALA A 275 3.73 3.69 -20.27
N GLU A 276 4.31 4.26 -19.23
CA GLU A 276 5.54 5.04 -19.24
C GLU A 276 6.48 4.54 -18.13
N LEU A 277 7.78 4.64 -18.38
CA LEU A 277 8.83 4.47 -17.38
C LEU A 277 9.48 5.83 -17.11
N TRP A 278 9.44 6.32 -15.88
CA TRP A 278 10.08 7.57 -15.49
C TRP A 278 11.30 7.29 -14.64
N GLY A 279 12.38 8.02 -14.88
CA GLY A 279 13.66 7.75 -14.23
C GLY A 279 14.68 8.87 -14.40
N GLU A 280 15.94 8.49 -14.40
CA GLU A 280 17.06 9.37 -14.67
C GLU A 280 17.11 9.79 -16.16
N PRO A 281 17.61 11.00 -16.48
CA PRO A 281 17.68 11.45 -17.87
C PRO A 281 18.79 10.73 -18.64
N GLY A 282 18.56 10.54 -19.94
CA GLY A 282 19.56 10.00 -20.86
C GLY A 282 19.49 8.47 -21.07
N ASN A 283 18.66 7.77 -20.34
CA ASN A 283 18.35 6.38 -20.60
C ASN A 283 17.28 6.27 -21.70
N PRO A 284 17.52 5.53 -22.80
CA PRO A 284 16.58 5.43 -23.91
C PRO A 284 15.27 4.70 -23.55
N ASP A 285 15.25 3.93 -22.47
CA ASP A 285 14.06 3.22 -21.98
C ASP A 285 13.18 4.12 -21.08
N VAL A 286 13.67 5.30 -20.69
CA VAL A 286 12.98 6.27 -19.85
C VAL A 286 12.22 7.28 -20.70
N ASP A 287 10.90 7.36 -20.51
CA ASP A 287 10.04 8.28 -21.25
C ASP A 287 10.16 9.73 -20.74
N ARG A 288 10.37 9.87 -19.42
CA ARG A 288 10.59 11.18 -18.79
C ARG A 288 11.65 11.13 -17.72
N GLY A 289 12.69 11.93 -17.93
CA GLY A 289 13.85 12.01 -17.02
C GLY A 289 13.77 13.20 -16.06
N PHE A 290 14.22 12.97 -14.81
CA PHE A 290 14.40 14.01 -13.77
C PHE A 290 15.80 13.92 -13.17
N ALA A 291 16.41 15.06 -12.87
CA ALA A 291 17.73 15.12 -12.25
C ALA A 291 17.73 16.04 -11.01
N PRO A 292 18.20 15.56 -9.84
CA PRO A 292 18.55 14.17 -9.59
C PRO A 292 17.30 13.27 -9.62
N TRP A 293 17.44 12.01 -10.01
CA TRP A 293 16.40 11.02 -9.83
C TRP A 293 16.34 10.64 -8.34
N PRO A 294 15.15 10.62 -7.70
CA PRO A 294 15.09 10.60 -6.23
C PRO A 294 15.05 9.19 -5.60
N SER A 295 15.17 8.11 -6.39
CA SER A 295 15.06 6.73 -5.90
C SER A 295 16.07 5.82 -6.60
N ASP A 296 16.32 4.64 -6.04
CA ASP A 296 17.02 3.52 -6.67
C ASP A 296 16.10 2.66 -7.55
N HIS A 297 14.80 2.99 -7.62
CA HIS A 297 13.84 2.45 -8.58
C HIS A 297 13.37 3.51 -9.55
N ARG A 298 12.96 3.10 -10.77
CA ARG A 298 12.22 3.92 -11.71
C ARG A 298 10.72 3.76 -11.46
N ALA A 299 9.97 4.83 -11.68
CA ALA A 299 8.53 4.80 -11.52
C ALA A 299 7.83 4.28 -12.76
N VAL A 300 6.87 3.38 -12.59
CA VAL A 300 5.99 2.89 -13.65
C VAL A 300 4.68 3.67 -13.60
N ILE A 301 4.21 4.13 -14.76
CA ILE A 301 2.95 4.86 -14.89
C ILE A 301 2.11 4.17 -15.96
N ALA A 302 0.80 4.04 -15.72
CA ALA A 302 -0.13 3.49 -16.70
C ALA A 302 -1.36 4.39 -16.86
N ASP A 303 -1.80 4.56 -18.09
CA ASP A 303 -3.08 5.15 -18.44
C ASP A 303 -4.08 4.02 -18.73
N LEU A 304 -5.13 3.98 -17.94
CA LEU A 304 -6.13 2.92 -17.95
C LEU A 304 -7.53 3.49 -18.23
N THR A 305 -8.37 2.73 -18.91
CA THR A 305 -9.82 2.99 -18.98
C THR A 305 -10.55 1.85 -18.29
N VAL A 306 -11.47 2.17 -17.39
CA VAL A 306 -12.25 1.21 -16.60
C VAL A 306 -13.73 1.50 -16.69
N THR A 307 -14.56 0.47 -16.59
CA THR A 307 -16.00 0.59 -16.30
C THR A 307 -16.18 0.28 -14.81
N PRO A 308 -16.26 1.31 -13.93
CA PRO A 308 -16.28 1.07 -12.49
C PRO A 308 -17.54 0.29 -12.07
N ALA A 309 -17.39 -0.53 -11.04
CA ALA A 309 -18.50 -1.30 -10.47
C ALA A 309 -19.38 -0.43 -9.54
N PRO A 310 -20.69 -0.76 -9.38
CA PRO A 310 -21.51 -0.14 -8.35
C PRO A 310 -20.89 -0.28 -6.96
N ALA A 311 -20.85 0.82 -6.22
CA ALA A 311 -20.29 0.84 -4.88
C ALA A 311 -21.18 0.07 -3.88
N PRO A 312 -20.62 -0.75 -2.97
CA PRO A 312 -21.36 -1.25 -1.83
C PRO A 312 -21.63 -0.12 -0.81
N ALA A 313 -22.27 -0.45 0.33
CA ALA A 313 -22.28 0.45 1.47
C ALA A 313 -20.84 0.71 1.95
N LEU A 314 -20.47 1.97 2.08
CA LEU A 314 -19.10 2.40 2.42
C LEU A 314 -19.10 3.35 3.59
N LEU A 315 -18.15 3.18 4.50
CA LEU A 315 -17.96 4.04 5.66
C LEU A 315 -16.47 4.18 5.97
N ALA A 316 -16.01 5.38 6.24
CA ALA A 316 -14.65 5.67 6.67
C ALA A 316 -14.63 6.74 7.76
N VAL A 317 -13.68 6.63 8.69
CA VAL A 317 -13.39 7.62 9.74
C VAL A 317 -11.93 8.05 9.61
N GLU A 318 -11.68 9.38 9.66
CA GLU A 318 -10.35 9.97 9.55
C GLU A 318 -10.15 11.18 10.47
N PRO A 319 -9.06 11.20 11.25
CA PRO A 319 -8.19 10.07 11.56
C PRO A 319 -8.92 9.04 12.42
N ARG A 320 -8.44 7.79 12.43
CA ARG A 320 -8.99 6.74 13.31
C ARG A 320 -8.51 6.82 14.75
N LEU A 321 -7.46 7.58 14.99
CA LEU A 321 -6.92 7.88 16.30
C LEU A 321 -7.17 9.36 16.59
N VAL A 322 -8.14 9.66 17.46
CA VAL A 322 -8.64 11.02 17.68
C VAL A 322 -8.35 11.46 19.12
N PRO A 323 -7.68 12.60 19.34
CA PRO A 323 -7.53 13.13 20.70
C PRO A 323 -8.88 13.46 21.34
N GLU A 324 -8.97 13.28 22.65
CA GLU A 324 -10.12 13.76 23.45
C GLU A 324 -10.35 15.28 23.24
N GLY A 325 -11.57 15.65 22.93
CA GLY A 325 -11.95 17.03 22.56
C GLY A 325 -11.56 17.40 21.11
N GLY A 326 -10.99 16.45 20.34
CA GLY A 326 -10.66 16.62 18.94
C GLY A 326 -11.86 16.46 18.00
N THR A 327 -11.57 16.49 16.71
CA THR A 327 -12.56 16.30 15.65
C THR A 327 -12.08 15.26 14.64
N PHE A 328 -13.03 14.57 14.03
CA PHE A 328 -12.76 13.58 12.97
C PHE A 328 -13.77 13.75 11.83
N LEU A 329 -13.39 13.30 10.66
CA LEU A 329 -14.27 13.24 9.49
C LEU A 329 -14.86 11.83 9.40
N VAL A 330 -16.16 11.78 9.11
CA VAL A 330 -16.84 10.53 8.73
C VAL A 330 -17.28 10.69 7.28
N ARG A 331 -16.88 9.75 6.43
CA ARG A 331 -17.35 9.65 5.05
C ARG A 331 -18.19 8.40 4.91
N GLY A 332 -19.32 8.52 4.23
CA GLY A 332 -20.22 7.40 4.00
C GLY A 332 -20.89 7.47 2.63
N TYR A 333 -21.26 6.30 2.15
CA TYR A 333 -22.08 6.10 0.98
C TYR A 333 -23.02 4.91 1.20
N LEU A 334 -24.29 5.08 0.83
CA LEU A 334 -25.28 4.00 0.79
C LEU A 334 -25.84 3.92 -0.63
N PRO A 335 -25.86 2.73 -1.27
CA PRO A 335 -26.43 2.54 -2.60
C PRO A 335 -27.92 2.92 -2.66
N GLY A 336 -28.35 3.44 -3.82
CA GLY A 336 -29.75 3.85 -4.06
C GLY A 336 -30.05 5.28 -3.62
N ASP A 337 -31.34 5.62 -3.61
CA ASP A 337 -31.84 6.96 -3.25
C ASP A 337 -32.29 7.03 -1.77
N ALA A 338 -31.98 6.01 -0.99
CA ALA A 338 -32.39 5.91 0.41
C ALA A 338 -31.71 6.98 1.26
N VAL A 339 -32.45 7.51 2.24
CA VAL A 339 -31.92 8.36 3.29
C VAL A 339 -31.10 7.49 4.24
N TRP A 340 -29.97 7.98 4.66
CA TRP A 340 -29.07 7.26 5.56
C TRP A 340 -28.59 8.14 6.71
N GLY A 341 -27.92 7.51 7.69
CA GLY A 341 -27.33 8.20 8.81
C GLY A 341 -26.07 7.52 9.32
N VAL A 342 -25.35 8.21 10.18
CA VAL A 342 -24.21 7.65 10.91
C VAL A 342 -24.46 7.80 12.40
N ARG A 343 -24.29 6.72 13.15
CA ARG A 343 -24.36 6.68 14.60
C ARG A 343 -23.00 6.34 15.20
N ILE A 344 -22.64 7.02 16.27
CA ILE A 344 -21.42 6.73 17.03
C ILE A 344 -21.83 5.98 18.30
N VAL A 345 -21.26 4.79 18.45
CA VAL A 345 -21.56 3.88 19.58
C VAL A 345 -20.26 3.40 20.24
N PRO A 346 -20.30 2.97 21.50
CA PRO A 346 -19.17 2.23 22.07
C PRO A 346 -18.83 1.01 21.22
N ARG A 347 -17.58 0.56 21.24
CA ARG A 347 -17.11 -0.62 20.48
C ARG A 347 -18.08 -1.80 20.61
N GLY A 348 -18.55 -2.32 19.47
CA GLY A 348 -19.51 -3.44 19.43
C GLY A 348 -20.90 -3.08 19.94
N GLY A 349 -21.17 -1.81 20.24
CA GLY A 349 -22.45 -1.35 20.73
C GLY A 349 -23.55 -1.43 19.68
N ASP A 350 -24.78 -1.59 20.14
CA ASP A 350 -25.99 -1.60 19.31
C ASP A 350 -26.35 -0.16 18.92
N ALA A 351 -26.44 0.07 17.62
CA ALA A 351 -26.73 1.41 17.07
C ALA A 351 -28.14 1.92 17.41
N ALA A 352 -29.09 1.06 17.72
CA ALA A 352 -30.47 1.47 18.08
C ALA A 352 -30.56 1.98 19.52
N SER A 353 -29.80 1.38 20.45
CA SER A 353 -29.94 1.63 21.88
C SER A 353 -28.74 2.30 22.54
N GLN A 354 -27.56 2.32 21.93
CA GLN A 354 -26.32 2.80 22.53
C GLN A 354 -25.68 3.98 21.80
N THR A 355 -26.42 4.65 20.93
CA THR A 355 -25.96 5.83 20.21
C THR A 355 -25.65 6.99 21.18
N VAL A 356 -24.42 7.50 21.11
CA VAL A 356 -23.97 8.68 21.88
C VAL A 356 -24.15 9.96 21.07
N THR A 357 -23.85 9.88 19.76
CA THR A 357 -24.06 10.98 18.81
C THR A 357 -24.42 10.42 17.44
N SER A 358 -25.19 11.18 16.67
CA SER A 358 -25.62 10.78 15.33
C SER A 358 -25.71 11.95 14.37
N VAL A 359 -25.64 11.63 13.08
CA VAL A 359 -26.05 12.49 11.98
C VAL A 359 -27.00 11.67 11.13
N GLU A 360 -28.24 12.13 10.97
CA GLU A 360 -29.31 11.41 10.27
C GLU A 360 -29.92 12.26 9.16
N GLY A 361 -30.76 11.66 8.34
CA GLY A 361 -31.45 12.34 7.27
C GLY A 361 -30.57 12.75 6.10
N LEU A 362 -29.50 11.97 5.83
CA LEU A 362 -28.55 12.22 4.78
C LEU A 362 -29.08 11.67 3.46
N THR A 363 -29.06 12.47 2.41
CA THR A 363 -29.36 12.02 1.06
C THR A 363 -28.08 11.52 0.38
N PRO A 364 -28.19 10.55 -0.52
CA PRO A 364 -27.03 10.08 -1.27
C PRO A 364 -26.37 11.25 -1.97
N THR A 365 -25.14 11.54 -1.60
CA THR A 365 -24.29 12.47 -2.31
C THR A 365 -22.90 11.88 -2.38
N TRP A 366 -22.34 11.92 -3.56
CA TRP A 366 -20.98 11.52 -3.78
C TRP A 366 -20.04 12.34 -2.91
N ASN A 367 -19.08 11.64 -2.26
CA ASN A 367 -17.99 12.26 -1.49
C ASN A 367 -18.45 13.18 -0.34
N ARG A 368 -19.52 12.81 0.37
CA ARG A 368 -19.95 13.60 1.52
C ARG A 368 -19.16 13.23 2.76
N ALA A 369 -18.52 14.23 3.37
CA ALA A 369 -17.82 14.10 4.63
C ALA A 369 -18.49 14.98 5.70
N PHE A 370 -18.61 14.45 6.92
CA PHE A 370 -19.11 15.16 8.10
C PHE A 370 -17.99 15.29 9.10
N ARG A 371 -17.89 16.46 9.71
CA ARG A 371 -17.00 16.67 10.84
C ARG A 371 -17.77 16.44 12.12
N LEU A 372 -17.34 15.45 12.88
CA LEU A 372 -17.84 15.16 14.23
C LEU A 372 -16.78 15.51 15.28
N SER A 373 -17.23 15.65 16.55
CA SER A 373 -16.36 15.90 17.68
C SER A 373 -16.37 14.71 18.62
N THR A 374 -15.24 14.48 19.29
CA THR A 374 -15.14 13.51 20.40
C THR A 374 -15.71 14.05 21.72
N LEU A 375 -16.33 15.24 21.72
CA LEU A 375 -16.98 15.79 22.92
C LEU A 375 -18.12 14.87 23.37
N GLY A 376 -18.04 14.38 24.64
CA GLY A 376 -18.98 13.40 25.17
C GLY A 376 -18.60 11.95 24.92
N LEU A 377 -17.53 11.69 24.16
CA LEU A 377 -16.95 10.36 24.02
C LEU A 377 -15.84 10.18 25.07
N THR A 378 -15.88 9.09 25.81
CA THR A 378 -14.79 8.74 26.74
C THR A 378 -13.59 8.19 25.96
N PRO A 379 -12.36 8.31 26.51
CA PRO A 379 -11.21 7.62 25.96
C PRO A 379 -11.46 6.11 25.78
N GLY A 380 -10.98 5.57 24.68
CA GLY A 380 -11.16 4.17 24.29
C GLY A 380 -11.75 3.98 22.90
N PRO A 381 -12.08 2.74 22.53
CA PRO A 381 -12.54 2.39 21.19
C PRO A 381 -14.02 2.68 21.00
N TRP A 382 -14.34 3.18 19.82
CA TRP A 382 -15.68 3.55 19.35
C TRP A 382 -15.91 2.99 17.95
N ASP A 383 -17.19 2.79 17.63
CA ASP A 383 -17.61 2.44 16.26
C ASP A 383 -18.46 3.58 15.68
N ALA A 384 -18.20 3.89 14.41
CA ALA A 384 -19.13 4.60 13.56
C ALA A 384 -19.95 3.57 12.79
N VAL A 385 -21.26 3.72 12.77
CA VAL A 385 -22.22 2.78 12.17
C VAL A 385 -23.03 3.52 11.13
N LEU A 386 -22.98 3.07 9.89
CA LEU A 386 -23.84 3.52 8.81
C LEU A 386 -25.18 2.79 8.91
N ILE A 387 -26.26 3.55 8.98
CA ILE A 387 -27.61 3.02 9.02
C ILE A 387 -28.43 3.51 7.83
N ASP A 388 -29.38 2.70 7.40
CA ASP A 388 -30.37 3.09 6.41
C ASP A 388 -31.56 3.85 7.05
N GLU A 389 -32.58 4.17 6.25
CA GLU A 389 -33.79 4.88 6.69
C GLU A 389 -34.63 4.11 7.73
N THR A 390 -34.47 2.78 7.81
CA THR A 390 -35.15 1.93 8.80
C THR A 390 -34.36 1.83 10.10
N GLY A 391 -33.11 2.33 10.11
CA GLY A 391 -32.17 2.22 11.22
C GLY A 391 -31.36 0.92 11.22
N GLU A 392 -31.44 0.12 10.13
CA GLU A 392 -30.66 -1.10 9.98
C GLU A 392 -29.20 -0.78 9.64
N GLU A 393 -28.26 -1.50 10.28
CA GLU A 393 -26.84 -1.35 10.06
C GLU A 393 -26.41 -1.85 8.67
N GLN A 394 -25.75 -0.98 7.92
CA GLN A 394 -25.26 -1.26 6.56
C GLN A 394 -23.73 -1.38 6.49
N ALA A 395 -23.02 -0.66 7.36
CA ALA A 395 -21.56 -0.73 7.47
C ALA A 395 -21.12 -0.24 8.85
N ARG A 396 -19.95 -0.68 9.29
CA ARG A 396 -19.32 -0.29 10.55
C ARG A 396 -17.83 -0.08 10.37
N THR A 397 -17.31 0.96 11.00
CA THR A 397 -15.86 1.19 11.05
C THR A 397 -15.45 1.63 12.44
N ARG A 398 -14.23 1.29 12.83
CA ARG A 398 -13.69 1.57 14.17
C ARG A 398 -12.79 2.78 14.17
N PHE A 399 -12.83 3.52 15.29
CA PHE A 399 -11.85 4.53 15.66
C PHE A 399 -11.62 4.50 17.18
N SER A 400 -10.59 5.19 17.66
CA SER A 400 -10.30 5.28 19.08
C SER A 400 -10.12 6.72 19.51
N VAL A 401 -10.64 7.04 20.70
CA VAL A 401 -10.40 8.33 21.36
C VAL A 401 -9.24 8.16 22.33
N ILE A 402 -8.19 8.97 22.17
CA ILE A 402 -7.05 8.99 23.09
C ILE A 402 -7.31 10.05 24.15
N GLY A 403 -7.26 9.63 25.41
CA GLY A 403 -7.36 10.54 26.56
C GLY A 403 -6.14 11.45 26.67
N ARG A 404 -6.36 12.67 27.15
CA ARG A 404 -5.27 13.63 27.39
C ARG A 404 -4.27 13.13 28.42
N ASP A 405 -4.74 12.37 29.42
CA ASP A 405 -3.97 11.92 30.57
C ASP A 405 -3.80 10.38 30.63
N GLY A 406 -4.49 9.64 29.76
CA GLY A 406 -4.48 8.17 29.73
C GLY A 406 -3.58 7.64 28.63
N LYS A 407 -2.27 7.57 28.86
CA LYS A 407 -1.37 6.91 27.91
C LYS A 407 -1.43 5.40 28.10
N PRO A 408 -1.33 4.61 27.03
CA PRO A 408 -1.07 3.19 27.14
C PRO A 408 0.17 2.90 27.99
N VAL A 409 0.16 1.77 28.69
CA VAL A 409 1.29 1.33 29.50
C VAL A 409 1.83 0.03 28.94
N LEU A 410 3.15 -0.05 28.74
CA LEU A 410 3.89 -1.26 28.42
C LEU A 410 4.66 -1.76 29.66
N SER A 411 4.64 -3.07 29.87
CA SER A 411 5.35 -3.71 30.99
C SER A 411 6.02 -4.99 30.49
N PRO A 412 7.36 -5.02 30.36
CA PRO A 412 8.04 -6.28 30.08
C PRO A 412 7.90 -7.22 31.28
N ALA A 413 7.74 -8.51 31.03
CA ALA A 413 7.66 -9.53 32.08
C ALA A 413 8.95 -9.61 32.94
N SER A 414 10.08 -9.24 32.33
CA SER A 414 11.37 -9.07 32.99
C SER A 414 12.07 -7.83 32.44
N SER A 415 12.73 -7.08 33.27
CA SER A 415 13.62 -5.98 32.86
C SER A 415 14.90 -6.45 32.16
N SER A 416 15.18 -7.77 32.20
CA SER A 416 16.35 -8.39 31.57
C SER A 416 16.00 -9.78 31.06
N VAL A 417 16.46 -10.12 29.84
CA VAL A 417 16.35 -11.43 29.20
C VAL A 417 17.76 -11.86 28.70
N LYS A 418 17.96 -13.15 28.46
CA LYS A 418 19.22 -13.62 27.84
C LYS A 418 19.15 -13.55 26.32
N THR A 419 20.30 -13.45 25.68
CA THR A 419 20.43 -13.61 24.24
C THR A 419 19.75 -14.89 23.76
N GLY A 420 18.85 -14.79 22.80
CA GLY A 420 18.08 -15.92 22.26
C GLY A 420 16.82 -16.30 23.05
N ASP A 421 16.58 -15.69 24.21
CA ASP A 421 15.34 -15.91 24.95
C ASP A 421 14.20 -15.04 24.37
N PRO A 422 12.95 -15.50 24.47
CA PRO A 422 11.78 -14.73 24.04
C PRO A 422 11.54 -13.54 24.98
N VAL A 423 11.06 -12.42 24.40
CA VAL A 423 10.68 -11.21 25.14
C VAL A 423 9.17 -11.18 25.34
N THR A 424 8.72 -11.33 26.57
CA THR A 424 7.28 -11.24 26.92
C THR A 424 6.95 -9.82 27.39
N VAL A 425 5.89 -9.24 26.87
CA VAL A 425 5.42 -7.89 27.19
C VAL A 425 3.91 -7.88 27.39
N SER A 426 3.45 -7.14 28.40
CA SER A 426 2.04 -6.85 28.65
C SER A 426 1.76 -5.38 28.35
N TRP A 427 0.53 -5.08 27.94
CA TRP A 427 0.08 -3.71 27.76
C TRP A 427 -1.32 -3.50 28.30
N THR A 428 -1.64 -2.24 28.62
CA THR A 428 -2.97 -1.80 28.99
C THR A 428 -3.30 -0.47 28.31
N GLY A 429 -4.58 -0.27 27.98
CA GLY A 429 -5.07 0.98 27.40
C GLY A 429 -4.62 1.25 25.95
N ALA A 430 -4.24 0.22 25.18
CA ALA A 430 -4.00 0.39 23.76
C ALA A 430 -5.28 0.85 23.04
N PRO A 431 -5.19 1.52 21.86
CA PRO A 431 -6.36 1.94 21.10
C PRO A 431 -7.27 0.79 20.67
N GLY A 432 -6.73 -0.41 20.52
CA GLY A 432 -7.45 -1.59 20.04
C GLY A 432 -7.82 -1.49 18.56
N LEU A 433 -7.01 -0.80 17.78
CA LEU A 433 -7.12 -0.74 16.32
C LEU A 433 -6.50 -1.99 15.70
N LYS A 434 -6.92 -2.31 14.48
CA LYS A 434 -6.57 -3.55 13.79
C LYS A 434 -5.06 -3.78 13.71
N TYR A 435 -4.31 -2.73 13.46
CA TYR A 435 -2.87 -2.75 13.22
C TYR A 435 -2.05 -2.07 14.31
N ASP A 436 -2.56 -1.99 15.54
CA ASP A 436 -1.72 -1.65 16.70
C ASP A 436 -0.66 -2.74 16.91
N TRP A 437 0.59 -2.35 17.08
CA TRP A 437 1.70 -3.29 17.13
C TRP A 437 2.73 -2.91 18.20
N ILE A 438 3.52 -3.89 18.63
CA ILE A 438 4.63 -3.68 19.56
C ILE A 438 5.92 -4.11 18.85
N GLY A 439 6.89 -3.21 18.83
CA GLY A 439 8.22 -3.47 18.27
C GLY A 439 9.34 -3.42 19.31
N VAL A 440 10.43 -4.09 18.98
CA VAL A 440 11.73 -4.02 19.70
C VAL A 440 12.65 -3.09 18.91
N PHE A 441 13.32 -2.18 19.63
CA PHE A 441 14.24 -1.22 19.04
C PHE A 441 15.53 -1.16 19.87
N ALA A 442 16.66 -0.83 19.26
CA ALA A 442 17.87 -0.51 20.03
C ALA A 442 17.63 0.74 20.88
N ALA A 443 18.11 0.73 22.13
CA ALA A 443 17.97 1.89 23.00
C ALA A 443 18.72 3.10 22.42
N GLY A 444 18.07 4.26 22.46
CA GLY A 444 18.64 5.51 21.95
C GLY A 444 18.55 5.68 20.43
N ASP A 445 18.07 4.71 19.68
CA ASP A 445 17.79 4.88 18.26
C ASP A 445 16.49 5.74 18.08
N PRO A 446 16.60 6.95 17.52
CA PRO A 446 15.44 7.79 17.27
C PRO A 446 14.63 7.34 16.05
N ASN A 447 15.20 6.47 15.19
CA ASN A 447 14.54 6.02 13.98
C ASN A 447 13.51 4.93 14.31
N VAL A 448 12.25 5.26 14.19
CA VAL A 448 11.13 4.34 14.47
C VAL A 448 10.94 3.27 13.39
N TYR A 449 11.71 3.30 12.32
CA TYR A 449 11.72 2.29 11.26
C TYR A 449 12.77 1.19 11.50
N ASN A 450 13.71 1.40 12.42
CA ASN A 450 14.75 0.45 12.77
C ASN A 450 14.27 -0.54 13.86
N TYR A 451 13.06 -1.11 13.69
CA TYR A 451 12.61 -2.15 14.59
C TYR A 451 13.30 -3.48 14.27
N LEU A 452 13.70 -4.19 15.31
CA LEU A 452 14.42 -5.46 15.24
C LEU A 452 13.49 -6.67 15.32
N ALA A 453 12.29 -6.48 15.81
CA ALA A 453 11.20 -7.45 15.85
C ALA A 453 9.89 -6.72 16.06
N PHE A 454 8.76 -7.29 15.64
CA PHE A 454 7.45 -6.75 15.97
C PHE A 454 6.37 -7.82 15.94
N ALA A 455 5.22 -7.49 16.57
CA ALA A 455 4.00 -8.26 16.42
C ALA A 455 2.77 -7.36 16.67
N TYR A 456 1.66 -7.68 16.01
CA TYR A 456 0.40 -6.97 16.21
C TYR A 456 -0.28 -7.36 17.51
N THR A 457 -0.95 -6.38 18.16
CA THR A 457 -1.67 -6.59 19.43
C THR A 457 -2.96 -7.39 19.28
N GLY A 458 -3.39 -7.69 18.04
CA GLY A 458 -4.64 -8.38 17.75
C GLY A 458 -5.89 -7.55 18.02
N ALA A 459 -5.78 -6.22 17.94
CA ALA A 459 -6.87 -5.27 18.15
C ALA A 459 -7.49 -5.33 19.55
N VAL A 460 -6.73 -5.72 20.57
CA VAL A 460 -7.18 -5.74 21.97
C VAL A 460 -6.64 -4.55 22.76
N LEU A 461 -7.41 -4.08 23.73
CA LEU A 461 -7.06 -2.93 24.59
C LEU A 461 -5.96 -3.29 25.57
N ASP A 462 -6.07 -4.46 26.16
CA ASP A 462 -5.16 -4.98 27.16
C ASP A 462 -4.76 -6.38 26.77
N GLY A 463 -3.49 -6.73 26.96
CA GLY A 463 -3.02 -8.03 26.56
C GLY A 463 -1.60 -8.34 26.99
N THR A 464 -1.17 -9.52 26.60
CA THR A 464 0.20 -10.00 26.77
C THR A 464 0.60 -10.76 25.53
N MET A 465 1.82 -10.54 25.04
CA MET A 465 2.39 -11.30 23.94
C MET A 465 3.83 -11.69 24.25
N THR A 466 4.32 -12.65 23.49
CA THR A 466 5.72 -13.07 23.54
C THR A 466 6.30 -12.90 22.14
N LEU A 467 7.33 -12.07 22.02
CA LEU A 467 8.15 -11.93 20.83
C LEU A 467 9.21 -13.02 20.88
N THR A 468 9.14 -13.97 19.97
CA THR A 468 10.03 -15.12 19.88
C THR A 468 11.21 -14.81 18.94
N PRO A 469 12.37 -15.48 19.07
CA PRO A 469 13.53 -15.22 18.22
C PRO A 469 13.30 -15.36 16.72
N ASP A 470 12.30 -16.15 16.30
CA ASP A 470 11.89 -16.30 14.89
C ASP A 470 11.16 -15.07 14.33
N LEU A 471 10.75 -14.14 15.20
CA LEU A 471 10.21 -12.83 14.81
C LEU A 471 11.30 -11.76 14.74
N TYR A 472 12.54 -12.07 15.10
CA TYR A 472 13.65 -11.13 15.04
C TYR A 472 14.32 -11.18 13.66
N TYR A 473 14.65 -10.03 13.12
CA TYR A 473 15.47 -9.93 11.91
C TYR A 473 16.88 -10.48 12.16
N ASP A 474 17.42 -10.15 13.35
CA ASP A 474 18.70 -10.65 13.83
C ASP A 474 18.58 -11.05 15.31
N THR A 475 19.42 -12.00 15.77
CA THR A 475 19.51 -12.32 17.18
C THR A 475 19.89 -11.07 17.97
N LEU A 476 19.08 -10.70 18.97
CA LEU A 476 19.37 -9.56 19.83
C LEU A 476 20.68 -9.81 20.59
N ALA A 477 21.70 -9.01 20.30
CA ALA A 477 22.97 -9.05 21.01
C ALA A 477 22.81 -8.49 22.43
N PRO A 478 23.73 -8.82 23.39
CA PRO A 478 23.75 -8.18 24.70
C PRO A 478 23.77 -6.65 24.55
N GLY A 479 22.85 -5.95 25.23
CA GLY A 479 22.69 -4.50 25.12
C GLY A 479 21.37 -4.00 25.68
N ASP A 480 21.16 -2.69 25.58
CA ASP A 480 19.95 -2.01 26.02
C ASP A 480 18.99 -1.83 24.86
N TYR A 481 17.71 -2.13 25.10
CA TYR A 481 16.64 -2.09 24.12
C TYR A 481 15.42 -1.36 24.67
N VAL A 482 14.49 -1.01 23.79
CA VAL A 482 13.20 -0.42 24.14
C VAL A 482 12.07 -1.13 23.38
N LEU A 483 11.00 -1.46 24.10
CA LEU A 483 9.74 -1.88 23.51
C LEU A 483 8.91 -0.64 23.26
N ARG A 484 8.30 -0.52 22.07
CA ARG A 484 7.39 0.58 21.71
C ARG A 484 6.05 0.02 21.24
N LEU A 485 4.96 0.55 21.80
CA LEU A 485 3.60 0.34 21.28
C LEU A 485 3.32 1.41 20.24
N MET A 486 3.01 0.98 19.05
CA MET A 486 2.75 1.81 17.87
C MET A 486 1.27 1.69 17.46
N ALA A 487 0.69 2.75 16.93
CA ALA A 487 -0.72 2.81 16.57
C ALA A 487 -0.99 2.47 15.11
N ASP A 488 -1.87 1.52 14.86
CA ASP A 488 -2.59 1.28 13.60
C ASP A 488 -1.71 1.37 12.32
N ASP A 489 -0.56 0.69 12.32
CA ASP A 489 0.49 0.78 11.27
C ASP A 489 1.07 2.21 11.09
N HIS A 490 0.74 3.13 11.95
CA HIS A 490 1.45 4.38 12.08
C HIS A 490 2.73 4.19 12.91
N TYR A 491 3.72 4.98 12.62
CA TYR A 491 4.95 5.01 13.40
C TYR A 491 4.88 6.03 14.54
N ALA A 492 3.67 6.30 15.05
CA ALA A 492 3.46 7.12 16.23
C ALA A 492 3.61 6.27 17.49
N VAL A 493 4.60 6.58 18.31
CA VAL A 493 4.86 5.91 19.60
C VAL A 493 3.79 6.33 20.61
N LEU A 494 3.01 5.37 21.09
CA LEU A 494 1.98 5.58 22.13
C LEU A 494 2.53 5.35 23.55
N ALA A 495 3.40 4.35 23.69
CA ALA A 495 4.10 4.03 24.93
C ALA A 495 5.43 3.37 24.65
N GLU A 496 6.38 3.51 25.56
CA GLU A 496 7.67 2.82 25.48
C GLU A 496 8.14 2.36 26.86
N THR A 497 8.93 1.29 26.90
CA THR A 497 9.52 0.74 28.12
C THR A 497 10.86 0.08 27.82
N PRO A 498 11.90 0.34 28.64
CA PRO A 498 13.21 -0.26 28.41
C PRO A 498 13.30 -1.70 28.92
N PHE A 499 14.20 -2.48 28.33
CA PHE A 499 14.69 -3.76 28.84
C PHE A 499 16.12 -4.00 28.39
N THR A 500 16.81 -4.96 29.00
CA THR A 500 18.21 -5.29 28.69
C THR A 500 18.33 -6.74 28.22
N VAL A 501 19.15 -7.00 27.21
CA VAL A 501 19.58 -8.34 26.81
C VAL A 501 20.95 -8.60 27.42
N THR A 502 21.11 -9.73 28.09
CA THR A 502 22.37 -10.18 28.73
C THR A 502 22.92 -11.43 28.02
N GLU A 503 24.16 -11.78 28.31
CA GLU A 503 24.78 -13.02 27.85
C GLU A 503 24.07 -14.29 28.36
#